data_20d59eabad77bf919143c55ce164c8f4
#
_entry.id   20d59eabad77bf919143c55ce164c8f4
#
_cell.length_a   1.000
_cell.length_b   1.000
_cell.length_c   1.000
_cell.angle_alpha   90.00
_cell.angle_beta   90.00
_cell.angle_gamma   90.00
#
_symmetry.space_group_name_H-M   'P 1'
#
loop_
_entity.id
_entity.type
_entity.pdbx_description
1 polymer ?
#
loop_
_entity_poly.entity_id
_entity_poly.type
_entity_poly.pdbx_seq_one_letter_code
_entity_poly.pdbx_strand_id
1 'polypeptide(L)'
;LVFGIVAALWPSLSLIFEPDGLDQMIESIQSQGPVGVLILLGLQLLQIIVAFIPGEVVQVAAGMLYGPLFGTLIILLGCVISSSLIYTLVHKLGAPFVRAMVDEKHLVKFYEFERSGKLNLIVFVLFLIPGMPKDVFTYLIPLTNMRMRAFLVLSTVGRIPGVIISTYAAAGLAEGDITTSLIIFGVAAVLMILGIIFRDKIMSVLGTQRALHKMDKEREEKQVEKTLRESLQQEDEKRVE
;
A
#
# COMPACT_ATOMS: atom_id res chain seq x y z
N LEU A 1 15.94 -5.78 14.45
CA LEU A 1 16.42 -5.18 13.19
C LEU A 1 15.83 -3.78 13.00
N VAL A 2 14.51 -3.60 13.10
CA VAL A 2 13.84 -2.28 12.96
C VAL A 2 14.35 -1.28 14.00
N PHE A 3 14.49 -1.69 15.26
CA PHE A 3 15.00 -0.83 16.34
C PHE A 3 16.46 -0.38 16.10
N GLY A 4 17.29 -1.25 15.53
CA GLY A 4 18.68 -0.92 15.17
C GLY A 4 18.76 0.09 14.01
N ILE A 5 17.87 -0.02 13.02
CA ILE A 5 17.80 0.91 11.90
C ILE A 5 17.27 2.28 12.36
N VAL A 6 16.23 2.29 13.19
CA VAL A 6 15.69 3.54 13.76
C VAL A 6 16.74 4.21 14.66
N ALA A 7 17.46 3.47 15.48
CA ALA A 7 18.52 4.01 16.31
C ALA A 7 19.72 4.54 15.49
N ALA A 8 20.05 3.89 14.36
CA ALA A 8 21.10 4.36 13.47
C ALA A 8 20.69 5.61 12.67
N LEU A 9 19.41 5.77 12.38
CA LEU A 9 18.88 6.93 11.67
C LEU A 9 18.46 8.06 12.61
N TRP A 10 18.39 7.80 13.93
CA TRP A 10 17.95 8.78 14.93
C TRP A 10 18.74 10.10 14.92
N PRO A 11 20.08 10.11 14.78
CA PRO A 11 20.84 11.33 14.68
C PRO A 11 20.46 12.18 13.46
N SER A 12 20.13 11.53 12.34
CA SER A 12 19.67 12.24 11.12
C SER A 12 18.22 12.70 11.24
N LEU A 13 17.36 11.94 11.93
CA LEU A 13 15.97 12.31 12.17
C LEU A 13 15.84 13.44 13.20
N SER A 14 16.73 13.51 14.19
CA SER A 14 16.73 14.60 15.18
C SER A 14 17.05 15.96 14.57
N LEU A 15 17.83 16.01 13.50
CA LEU A 15 18.12 17.22 12.74
C LEU A 15 16.86 17.90 12.18
N ILE A 16 15.80 17.14 11.88
CA ILE A 16 14.53 17.69 11.36
C ILE A 16 13.88 18.65 12.37
N PHE A 17 14.17 18.49 13.66
CA PHE A 17 13.61 19.32 14.73
C PHE A 17 14.48 20.54 15.09
N GLU A 18 15.64 20.69 14.45
CA GLU A 18 16.49 21.86 14.65
C GLU A 18 16.14 22.97 13.64
N PRO A 19 16.27 24.27 14.03
CA PRO A 19 16.21 25.35 13.08
C PRO A 19 17.30 25.13 12.02
N ASP A 20 16.96 25.21 10.74
CA ASP A 20 17.82 24.95 9.57
C ASP A 20 18.30 23.48 9.40
N GLY A 21 17.90 22.55 10.26
CA GLY A 21 18.31 21.14 10.18
C GLY A 21 17.80 20.46 8.92
N LEU A 22 16.62 20.86 8.44
CA LEU A 22 16.04 20.35 7.20
C LEU A 22 16.87 20.79 5.98
N ASP A 23 17.29 22.06 5.94
CA ASP A 23 18.11 22.59 4.84
C ASP A 23 19.49 21.95 4.81
N GLN A 24 20.11 21.74 5.99
CA GLN A 24 21.37 21.02 6.11
C GLN A 24 21.27 19.56 5.65
N MET A 25 20.17 18.88 5.97
CA MET A 25 19.90 17.53 5.47
C MET A 25 19.74 17.50 3.94
N ILE A 26 18.97 18.43 3.40
CA ILE A 26 18.76 18.56 1.95
C ILE A 26 20.11 18.77 1.25
N GLU A 27 20.89 19.72 1.70
CA GLU A 27 22.22 20.05 1.14
C GLU A 27 23.18 18.86 1.26
N SER A 28 23.22 18.20 2.41
CA SER A 28 24.06 17.02 2.65
C SER A 28 23.73 15.88 1.69
N ILE A 29 22.43 15.58 1.47
CA ILE A 29 22.02 14.50 0.57
C ILE A 29 22.20 14.90 -0.90
N GLN A 30 21.90 16.14 -1.26
CA GLN A 30 22.10 16.65 -2.63
C GLN A 30 23.58 16.67 -3.02
N SER A 31 24.48 17.02 -2.09
CA SER A 31 25.93 17.02 -2.34
C SER A 31 26.49 15.62 -2.63
N GLN A 32 25.79 14.56 -2.21
CA GLN A 32 26.19 13.18 -2.50
C GLN A 32 25.80 12.71 -3.91
N GLY A 33 25.12 13.53 -4.71
CA GLY A 33 24.77 13.24 -6.09
C GLY A 33 24.04 11.89 -6.27
N PRO A 34 24.55 10.95 -7.08
CA PRO A 34 23.90 9.65 -7.31
C PRO A 34 23.72 8.79 -6.05
N VAL A 35 24.57 8.96 -5.05
CA VAL A 35 24.46 8.22 -3.77
C VAL A 35 23.21 8.65 -3.00
N GLY A 36 22.84 9.92 -3.03
CA GLY A 36 21.58 10.41 -2.43
C GLY A 36 20.35 9.75 -3.05
N VAL A 37 20.34 9.54 -4.38
CA VAL A 37 19.27 8.80 -5.06
C VAL A 37 19.21 7.35 -4.57
N LEU A 38 20.34 6.68 -4.42
CA LEU A 38 20.39 5.30 -3.91
C LEU A 38 19.90 5.20 -2.46
N ILE A 39 20.22 6.18 -1.62
CA ILE A 39 19.69 6.27 -0.25
C ILE A 39 18.17 6.38 -0.29
N LEU A 40 17.62 7.25 -1.11
CA LEU A 40 16.18 7.45 -1.24
C LEU A 40 15.46 6.19 -1.77
N LEU A 41 16.05 5.51 -2.75
CA LEU A 41 15.55 4.22 -3.24
C LEU A 41 15.61 3.14 -2.15
N GLY A 42 16.67 3.13 -1.34
CA GLY A 42 16.80 2.24 -0.18
C GLY A 42 15.74 2.51 0.87
N LEU A 43 15.46 3.78 1.19
CA LEU A 43 14.38 4.18 2.10
C LEU A 43 13.01 3.80 1.55
N GLN A 44 12.78 3.98 0.26
CA GLN A 44 11.53 3.58 -0.40
C GLN A 44 11.33 2.06 -0.35
N LEU A 45 12.39 1.28 -0.53
CA LEU A 45 12.35 -0.17 -0.39
C LEU A 45 12.06 -0.58 1.06
N LEU A 46 12.78 0.01 2.01
CA LEU A 46 12.61 -0.25 3.43
C LEU A 46 11.19 0.07 3.90
N GLN A 47 10.63 1.21 3.50
CA GLN A 47 9.30 1.65 3.84
C GLN A 47 8.24 0.63 3.39
N ILE A 48 8.33 0.15 2.14
CA ILE A 48 7.38 -0.85 1.63
C ILE A 48 7.54 -2.20 2.35
N ILE A 49 8.78 -2.61 2.68
CA ILE A 49 9.04 -3.86 3.41
C ILE A 49 8.50 -3.77 4.84
N VAL A 50 8.73 -2.67 5.52
CA VAL A 50 8.33 -2.50 6.93
C VAL A 50 6.83 -2.19 7.05
N ALA A 51 6.17 -1.71 5.99
CA ALA A 51 4.74 -1.36 5.89
C ALA A 51 4.19 -0.44 7.00
N PHE A 52 5.03 -0.02 7.95
CA PHE A 52 4.69 0.84 9.09
C PHE A 52 5.09 2.30 8.86
N ILE A 53 6.03 2.54 7.94
CA ILE A 53 6.49 3.88 7.60
C ILE A 53 5.55 4.43 6.51
N PRO A 54 4.88 5.56 6.74
CA PRO A 54 4.03 6.16 5.71
C PRO A 54 4.85 6.49 4.46
N GLY A 55 4.42 6.00 3.30
CA GLY A 55 5.12 6.25 2.03
C GLY A 55 5.19 7.72 1.65
N GLU A 56 4.26 8.50 2.15
CA GLU A 56 4.19 9.95 1.96
C GLU A 56 5.44 10.65 2.48
N VAL A 57 6.05 10.18 3.57
CA VAL A 57 7.28 10.76 4.13
C VAL A 57 8.43 10.68 3.12
N VAL A 58 8.59 9.53 2.47
CA VAL A 58 9.65 9.34 1.46
C VAL A 58 9.35 10.14 0.19
N GLN A 59 8.06 10.29 -0.18
CA GLN A 59 7.64 11.11 -1.32
C GLN A 59 7.91 12.60 -1.07
N VAL A 60 7.62 13.09 0.14
CA VAL A 60 7.91 14.48 0.55
C VAL A 60 9.42 14.71 0.50
N ALA A 61 10.22 13.84 1.11
CA ALA A 61 11.68 13.93 1.04
C ALA A 61 12.19 13.97 -0.41
N ALA A 62 11.65 13.11 -1.30
CA ALA A 62 12.01 13.10 -2.70
C ALA A 62 11.70 14.41 -3.42
N GLY A 63 10.54 15.00 -3.15
CA GLY A 63 10.12 16.28 -3.70
C GLY A 63 11.01 17.42 -3.25
N MET A 64 11.34 17.50 -1.96
CA MET A 64 12.22 18.52 -1.39
C MET A 64 13.67 18.41 -1.90
N LEU A 65 14.18 17.15 -1.99
CA LEU A 65 15.57 16.91 -2.38
C LEU A 65 15.83 17.05 -3.88
N TYR A 66 14.92 16.57 -4.72
CA TYR A 66 15.14 16.43 -6.16
C TYR A 66 14.12 17.16 -7.01
N GLY A 67 13.26 17.95 -6.37
CA GLY A 67 12.19 18.71 -7.05
C GLY A 67 11.03 17.80 -7.50
N PRO A 68 10.01 18.43 -8.12
CA PRO A 68 8.75 17.73 -8.37
C PRO A 68 8.88 16.61 -9.39
N LEU A 69 9.63 16.81 -10.46
CA LEU A 69 9.71 15.89 -11.59
C LEU A 69 10.65 14.73 -11.31
N PHE A 70 11.89 15.03 -10.92
CA PHE A 70 12.88 13.99 -10.60
C PHE A 70 12.50 13.23 -9.33
N GLY A 71 11.98 13.91 -8.31
CA GLY A 71 11.45 13.26 -7.11
C GLY A 71 10.33 12.26 -7.46
N THR A 72 9.38 12.65 -8.32
CA THR A 72 8.34 11.73 -8.81
C THR A 72 8.93 10.51 -9.50
N LEU A 73 9.89 10.71 -10.42
CA LEU A 73 10.49 9.59 -11.18
C LEU A 73 11.25 8.63 -10.26
N ILE A 74 12.01 9.14 -9.30
CA ILE A 74 12.74 8.32 -8.32
C ILE A 74 11.77 7.49 -7.48
N ILE A 75 10.70 8.09 -6.98
CA ILE A 75 9.69 7.39 -6.18
C ILE A 75 8.98 6.31 -7.01
N LEU A 76 8.55 6.60 -8.23
CA LEU A 76 7.90 5.62 -9.09
C LEU A 76 8.85 4.47 -9.43
N LEU A 77 10.12 4.75 -9.72
CA LEU A 77 11.15 3.72 -9.94
C LEU A 77 11.31 2.86 -8.68
N GLY A 78 11.43 3.48 -7.52
CA GLY A 78 11.49 2.79 -6.23
C GLY A 78 10.26 1.92 -5.97
N CYS A 79 9.06 2.40 -6.31
CA CYS A 79 7.83 1.60 -6.21
C CYS A 79 7.85 0.36 -7.12
N VAL A 80 8.34 0.49 -8.35
CA VAL A 80 8.47 -0.65 -9.28
C VAL A 80 9.47 -1.67 -8.74
N ILE A 81 10.65 -1.22 -8.30
CA ILE A 81 11.69 -2.11 -7.75
C ILE A 81 11.17 -2.83 -6.51
N SER A 82 10.62 -2.09 -5.54
CA SER A 82 10.11 -2.65 -4.28
C SER A 82 8.94 -3.61 -4.50
N SER A 83 7.98 -3.23 -5.35
CA SER A 83 6.84 -4.09 -5.69
C SER A 83 7.27 -5.35 -6.42
N SER A 84 8.29 -5.27 -7.29
CA SER A 84 8.87 -6.43 -7.99
C SER A 84 9.53 -7.39 -7.01
N LEU A 85 10.29 -6.85 -6.06
CA LEU A 85 10.97 -7.65 -5.04
C LEU A 85 9.95 -8.37 -4.15
N ILE A 86 8.96 -7.63 -3.62
CA ILE A 86 7.92 -8.21 -2.77
C ILE A 86 7.08 -9.23 -3.52
N TYR A 87 6.69 -8.93 -4.76
CA TYR A 87 5.97 -9.88 -5.60
C TYR A 87 6.73 -11.21 -5.72
N THR A 88 8.03 -11.14 -6.05
CA THR A 88 8.88 -12.32 -6.19
C THR A 88 9.05 -13.06 -4.86
N LEU A 89 9.23 -12.32 -3.77
CA LEU A 89 9.41 -12.89 -2.44
C LEU A 89 8.15 -13.61 -1.96
N VAL A 90 6.99 -12.97 -2.10
CA VAL A 90 5.69 -13.56 -1.73
C VAL A 90 5.37 -14.77 -2.60
N HIS A 91 5.67 -14.71 -3.90
CA HIS A 91 5.42 -15.83 -4.81
C HIS A 91 6.28 -17.05 -4.46
N LYS A 92 7.49 -16.84 -3.92
CA LYS A 92 8.37 -17.92 -3.46
C LYS A 92 8.04 -18.45 -2.06
N LEU A 93 7.68 -17.57 -1.13
CA LEU A 93 7.45 -17.91 0.29
C LEU A 93 5.98 -18.23 0.60
N GLY A 94 5.06 -17.77 -0.24
CA GLY A 94 3.64 -18.08 -0.16
C GLY A 94 2.88 -17.41 0.99
N ALA A 95 1.68 -17.89 1.24
CA ALA A 95 0.76 -17.36 2.24
C ALA A 95 1.30 -17.31 3.68
N PRO A 96 2.15 -18.24 4.16
CA PRO A 96 2.71 -18.14 5.52
C PRO A 96 3.52 -16.88 5.76
N PHE A 97 4.27 -16.44 4.75
CA PHE A 97 5.05 -15.19 4.82
C PHE A 97 4.13 -13.97 4.93
N VAL A 98 3.08 -13.92 4.12
CA VAL A 98 2.13 -12.78 4.12
C VAL A 98 1.32 -12.72 5.42
N ARG A 99 0.94 -13.87 6.00
CA ARG A 99 0.24 -13.93 7.30
C ARG A 99 1.08 -13.35 8.46
N ALA A 100 2.39 -13.40 8.35
CA ALA A 100 3.28 -12.77 9.33
C ALA A 100 3.36 -11.23 9.18
N MET A 101 2.96 -10.68 8.03
CA MET A 101 3.07 -9.25 7.69
C MET A 101 1.72 -8.54 7.67
N VAL A 102 0.62 -9.26 7.45
CA VAL A 102 -0.71 -8.69 7.21
C VAL A 102 -1.76 -9.42 8.04
N ASP A 103 -2.64 -8.64 8.70
CA ASP A 103 -3.77 -9.17 9.46
C ASP A 103 -4.68 -10.08 8.62
N GLU A 104 -5.12 -11.19 9.20
CA GLU A 104 -5.94 -12.21 8.56
C GLU A 104 -7.26 -11.67 7.98
N LYS A 105 -7.86 -10.66 8.62
CA LYS A 105 -9.06 -9.96 8.13
C LYS A 105 -8.87 -9.28 6.76
N HIS A 106 -7.66 -8.83 6.43
CA HIS A 106 -7.36 -8.26 5.13
C HIS A 106 -7.17 -9.34 4.06
N LEU A 107 -6.63 -10.50 4.43
CA LEU A 107 -6.51 -11.67 3.56
C LEU A 107 -7.87 -12.18 3.09
N VAL A 108 -8.81 -12.35 4.01
CA VAL A 108 -10.17 -12.85 3.68
C VAL A 108 -10.86 -11.94 2.68
N LYS A 109 -10.90 -10.63 2.96
CA LYS A 109 -11.51 -9.62 2.05
C LYS A 109 -10.85 -9.62 0.68
N PHE A 110 -9.56 -9.89 0.62
CA PHE A 110 -8.82 -9.86 -0.63
C PHE A 110 -9.09 -11.06 -1.54
N TYR A 111 -9.25 -12.27 -0.98
CA TYR A 111 -9.68 -13.44 -1.75
C TYR A 111 -11.08 -13.28 -2.37
N GLU A 112 -11.94 -12.49 -1.73
CA GLU A 112 -13.26 -12.14 -2.27
C GLU A 112 -13.15 -11.25 -3.51
N PHE A 113 -12.18 -10.33 -3.53
CA PHE A 113 -11.89 -9.50 -4.72
C PHE A 113 -11.40 -10.33 -5.91
N GLU A 114 -10.58 -11.33 -5.67
CA GLU A 114 -10.07 -12.20 -6.73
C GLU A 114 -11.21 -12.92 -7.46
N ARG A 115 -12.21 -13.41 -6.72
CA ARG A 115 -13.36 -14.13 -7.27
C ARG A 115 -14.32 -13.25 -8.07
N SER A 116 -14.24 -11.94 -7.96
CA SER A 116 -15.14 -11.01 -8.66
C SER A 116 -14.91 -10.93 -10.17
N GLY A 117 -13.79 -11.48 -10.69
CA GLY A 117 -13.39 -11.37 -12.10
C GLY A 117 -12.92 -9.96 -12.52
N LYS A 118 -12.94 -8.99 -11.61
CA LYS A 118 -12.55 -7.58 -11.86
C LYS A 118 -11.26 -7.19 -11.15
N LEU A 119 -10.41 -8.16 -10.82
CA LEU A 119 -9.21 -7.96 -10.00
C LEU A 119 -8.34 -6.80 -10.51
N ASN A 120 -8.10 -6.72 -11.81
CA ASN A 120 -7.28 -5.66 -12.41
C ASN A 120 -7.83 -4.25 -12.13
N LEU A 121 -9.14 -4.07 -12.28
CA LEU A 121 -9.81 -2.79 -12.03
C LEU A 121 -9.78 -2.45 -10.53
N ILE A 122 -10.05 -3.44 -9.69
CA ILE A 122 -10.02 -3.28 -8.23
C ILE A 122 -8.62 -2.88 -7.77
N VAL A 123 -7.58 -3.55 -8.26
CA VAL A 123 -6.18 -3.22 -7.94
C VAL A 123 -5.85 -1.79 -8.39
N PHE A 124 -6.18 -1.42 -9.62
CA PHE A 124 -5.96 -0.06 -10.11
C PHE A 124 -6.62 0.99 -9.20
N VAL A 125 -7.90 0.80 -8.86
CA VAL A 125 -8.66 1.73 -8.02
C VAL A 125 -8.10 1.79 -6.59
N LEU A 126 -7.68 0.66 -6.00
CA LEU A 126 -7.06 0.64 -4.68
C LEU A 126 -5.76 1.45 -4.62
N PHE A 127 -4.96 1.40 -5.69
CA PHE A 127 -3.73 2.19 -5.76
C PHE A 127 -3.97 3.65 -6.15
N LEU A 128 -5.09 3.95 -6.81
CA LEU A 128 -5.46 5.31 -7.20
C LEU A 128 -5.99 6.12 -6.01
N ILE A 129 -6.82 5.51 -5.14
CA ILE A 129 -7.47 6.20 -4.02
C ILE A 129 -6.42 6.59 -2.98
N PRO A 130 -6.31 7.89 -2.62
CA PRO A 130 -5.46 8.34 -1.53
C PRO A 130 -5.95 7.76 -0.18
N GLY A 131 -5.01 7.55 0.77
CA GLY A 131 -5.35 7.05 2.12
C GLY A 131 -5.62 5.55 2.22
N MET A 132 -5.53 4.79 1.12
CA MET A 132 -5.58 3.33 1.17
C MET A 132 -4.22 2.74 1.56
N PRO A 133 -4.17 1.65 2.35
CA PRO A 133 -2.92 1.01 2.75
C PRO A 133 -2.29 0.24 1.57
N LYS A 134 -1.72 1.00 0.62
CA LYS A 134 -1.17 0.47 -0.65
C LYS A 134 -0.12 -0.60 -0.44
N ASP A 135 0.68 -0.47 0.61
CA ASP A 135 1.76 -1.40 0.90
C ASP A 135 1.23 -2.76 1.37
N VAL A 136 0.12 -2.78 2.13
CA VAL A 136 -0.59 -4.02 2.47
C VAL A 136 -1.04 -4.75 1.20
N PHE A 137 -1.62 -4.04 0.23
CA PHE A 137 -2.04 -4.65 -1.04
C PHE A 137 -0.87 -5.15 -1.87
N THR A 138 0.30 -4.52 -1.75
CA THR A 138 1.53 -5.00 -2.40
C THR A 138 1.92 -6.41 -1.94
N TYR A 139 1.62 -6.79 -0.70
CA TYR A 139 1.80 -8.14 -0.17
C TYR A 139 0.68 -9.12 -0.54
N LEU A 140 -0.56 -8.62 -0.66
CA LEU A 140 -1.72 -9.48 -0.91
C LEU A 140 -1.86 -9.91 -2.38
N ILE A 141 -1.60 -8.99 -3.32
CA ILE A 141 -1.80 -9.23 -4.75
C ILE A 141 -0.98 -10.41 -5.29
N PRO A 142 0.28 -10.62 -4.89
CA PRO A 142 1.04 -11.78 -5.36
C PRO A 142 0.49 -13.15 -4.96
N LEU A 143 -0.43 -13.21 -3.99
CA LEU A 143 -1.14 -14.45 -3.63
C LEU A 143 -2.27 -14.80 -4.61
N THR A 144 -2.63 -13.90 -5.53
CA THR A 144 -3.66 -14.08 -6.53
C THR A 144 -3.08 -14.59 -7.85
N ASN A 145 -3.99 -14.88 -8.81
CA ASN A 145 -3.62 -15.25 -10.18
C ASN A 145 -3.20 -14.05 -11.06
N MET A 146 -3.02 -12.84 -10.48
CA MET A 146 -2.58 -11.66 -11.25
C MET A 146 -1.13 -11.81 -11.69
N ARG A 147 -0.87 -11.58 -12.98
CA ARG A 147 0.50 -11.60 -13.51
C ARG A 147 1.30 -10.41 -12.97
N MET A 148 2.57 -10.63 -12.64
CA MET A 148 3.49 -9.61 -12.12
C MET A 148 3.49 -8.32 -12.98
N ARG A 149 3.55 -8.45 -14.32
CA ARG A 149 3.53 -7.28 -15.23
C ARG A 149 2.26 -6.44 -15.08
N ALA A 150 1.09 -7.09 -15.00
CA ALA A 150 -0.18 -6.41 -14.82
C ALA A 150 -0.22 -5.68 -13.45
N PHE A 151 0.24 -6.34 -12.40
CA PHE A 151 0.35 -5.74 -11.07
C PHE A 151 1.25 -4.50 -11.08
N LEU A 152 2.48 -4.62 -11.62
CA LEU A 152 3.43 -3.51 -11.66
C LEU A 152 2.88 -2.30 -12.42
N VAL A 153 2.28 -2.53 -13.60
CA VAL A 153 1.69 -1.44 -14.40
C VAL A 153 0.53 -0.79 -13.64
N LEU A 154 -0.44 -1.57 -13.17
CA LEU A 154 -1.64 -1.03 -12.52
C LEU A 154 -1.32 -0.32 -11.19
N SER A 155 -0.45 -0.90 -10.38
CA SER A 155 -0.04 -0.30 -9.11
C SER A 155 0.79 0.97 -9.31
N THR A 156 1.68 1.00 -10.30
CA THR A 156 2.49 2.19 -10.59
C THR A 156 1.63 3.31 -11.17
N VAL A 157 0.81 3.02 -12.20
CA VAL A 157 -0.08 4.03 -12.81
C VAL A 157 -1.07 4.57 -11.79
N GLY A 158 -1.62 3.70 -10.93
CA GLY A 158 -2.52 4.13 -9.85
C GLY A 158 -1.84 5.05 -8.81
N ARG A 159 -0.53 4.90 -8.59
CA ARG A 159 0.22 5.75 -7.65
C ARG A 159 0.61 7.11 -8.25
N ILE A 160 0.70 7.24 -9.57
CA ILE A 160 1.18 8.47 -10.25
C ILE A 160 0.51 9.74 -9.70
N PRO A 161 -0.83 9.88 -9.65
CA PRO A 161 -1.45 11.12 -9.20
C PRO A 161 -1.07 11.50 -7.77
N GLY A 162 -1.07 10.51 -6.86
CA GLY A 162 -0.71 10.74 -5.46
C GLY A 162 0.76 11.14 -5.30
N VAL A 163 1.67 10.47 -6.00
CA VAL A 163 3.11 10.78 -5.95
C VAL A 163 3.38 12.18 -6.51
N ILE A 164 2.79 12.54 -7.66
CA ILE A 164 2.92 13.88 -8.23
C ILE A 164 2.48 14.95 -7.24
N ILE A 165 1.29 14.78 -6.65
CA ILE A 165 0.75 15.73 -5.68
C ILE A 165 1.72 15.91 -4.51
N SER A 166 2.21 14.81 -3.93
CA SER A 166 3.11 14.86 -2.77
C SER A 166 4.46 15.50 -3.10
N THR A 167 5.07 15.16 -4.24
CA THR A 167 6.38 15.69 -4.62
C THR A 167 6.32 17.16 -5.04
N TYR A 168 5.25 17.60 -5.73
CA TYR A 168 5.06 19.01 -6.09
C TYR A 168 4.81 19.87 -4.87
N ALA A 169 3.95 19.42 -3.95
CA ALA A 169 3.71 20.16 -2.72
C ALA A 169 4.98 20.29 -1.87
N ALA A 170 5.78 19.23 -1.80
CA ALA A 170 7.01 19.22 -1.04
C ALA A 170 8.11 20.09 -1.67
N ALA A 171 8.24 20.08 -2.99
CA ALA A 171 9.19 20.95 -3.70
C ALA A 171 8.87 22.41 -3.50
N GLY A 172 7.59 22.81 -3.58
CA GLY A 172 7.17 24.19 -3.29
C GLY A 172 7.50 24.62 -1.87
N LEU A 173 7.40 23.72 -0.86
CA LEU A 173 7.83 24.01 0.50
C LEU A 173 9.34 24.31 0.58
N ALA A 174 10.16 23.51 -0.10
CA ALA A 174 11.61 23.70 -0.14
C ALA A 174 12.02 25.01 -0.87
N GLU A 175 11.23 25.44 -1.85
CA GLU A 175 11.43 26.69 -2.58
C GLU A 175 10.87 27.93 -1.85
N GLY A 176 10.24 27.75 -0.68
CA GLY A 176 9.62 28.82 0.10
C GLY A 176 8.22 29.24 -0.39
N ASP A 177 7.67 28.59 -1.40
CA ASP A 177 6.29 28.83 -1.86
C ASP A 177 5.29 28.06 -0.99
N ILE A 178 5.17 28.52 0.24
CA ILE A 178 4.28 27.92 1.25
C ILE A 178 2.82 27.98 0.78
N THR A 179 2.42 29.05 0.10
CA THR A 179 1.03 29.24 -0.32
C THR A 179 0.58 28.18 -1.31
N THR A 180 1.33 27.98 -2.39
CA THR A 180 1.04 26.94 -3.39
C THR A 180 1.09 25.55 -2.78
N SER A 181 2.05 25.27 -1.92
CA SER A 181 2.19 24.00 -1.23
C SER A 181 0.98 23.68 -0.34
N LEU A 182 0.52 24.65 0.46
CA LEU A 182 -0.66 24.51 1.31
C LEU A 182 -1.94 24.28 0.47
N ILE A 183 -2.08 24.95 -0.67
CA ILE A 183 -3.22 24.74 -1.58
C ILE A 183 -3.20 23.30 -2.12
N ILE A 184 -2.04 22.83 -2.58
CA ILE A 184 -1.89 21.47 -3.11
C ILE A 184 -2.19 20.41 -2.04
N PHE A 185 -1.63 20.58 -0.81
CA PHE A 185 -1.94 19.68 0.31
C PHE A 185 -3.41 19.75 0.72
N GLY A 186 -4.01 20.94 0.71
CA GLY A 186 -5.44 21.10 0.99
C GLY A 186 -6.32 20.37 -0.01
N VAL A 187 -6.05 20.51 -1.31
CA VAL A 187 -6.74 19.78 -2.37
C VAL A 187 -6.54 18.27 -2.22
N ALA A 188 -5.31 17.83 -1.94
CA ALA A 188 -5.01 16.41 -1.70
C ALA A 188 -5.79 15.85 -0.49
N ALA A 189 -5.88 16.61 0.60
CA ALA A 189 -6.64 16.23 1.78
C ALA A 189 -8.15 16.09 1.47
N VAL A 190 -8.72 17.04 0.72
CA VAL A 190 -10.12 16.96 0.27
C VAL A 190 -10.34 15.73 -0.61
N LEU A 191 -9.46 15.46 -1.57
CA LEU A 191 -9.56 14.27 -2.42
C LEU A 191 -9.42 12.98 -1.62
N MET A 192 -8.55 12.96 -0.60
CA MET A 192 -8.40 11.83 0.32
C MET A 192 -9.70 11.59 1.10
N ILE A 193 -10.29 12.64 1.70
CA ILE A 193 -11.54 12.54 2.45
C ILE A 193 -12.67 12.05 1.55
N LEU A 194 -12.80 12.61 0.35
CA LEU A 194 -13.77 12.16 -0.64
C LEU A 194 -13.52 10.69 -1.03
N GLY A 195 -12.28 10.29 -1.26
CA GLY A 195 -11.90 8.90 -1.53
C GLY A 195 -12.32 7.94 -0.43
N ILE A 196 -12.13 8.33 0.84
CA ILE A 196 -12.52 7.54 2.01
C ILE A 196 -14.06 7.46 2.12
N ILE A 197 -14.78 8.57 1.96
CA ILE A 197 -16.24 8.63 2.05
C ILE A 197 -16.88 7.79 0.93
N PHE A 198 -16.38 7.92 -0.30
CA PHE A 198 -16.93 7.21 -1.46
C PHE A 198 -16.38 5.80 -1.65
N ARG A 199 -15.41 5.37 -0.83
CA ARG A 199 -14.78 4.05 -0.92
C ARG A 199 -15.79 2.91 -1.01
N ASP A 200 -16.74 2.87 -0.10
CA ASP A 200 -17.72 1.78 -0.02
C ASP A 200 -18.69 1.81 -1.21
N LYS A 201 -19.04 3.00 -1.71
CA LYS A 201 -19.87 3.16 -2.90
C LYS A 201 -19.10 2.75 -4.17
N ILE A 202 -17.83 3.13 -4.29
CA ILE A 202 -16.97 2.72 -5.41
C ILE A 202 -16.82 1.19 -5.41
N MET A 203 -16.58 0.59 -4.25
CA MET A 203 -16.44 -0.86 -4.11
C MET A 203 -17.75 -1.60 -4.40
N SER A 204 -18.92 -1.04 -4.05
CA SER A 204 -20.21 -1.63 -4.37
C SER A 204 -20.52 -1.61 -5.87
N VAL A 205 -20.18 -0.52 -6.55
CA VAL A 205 -20.33 -0.40 -8.02
C VAL A 205 -19.41 -1.41 -8.75
N LEU A 206 -18.25 -1.70 -8.19
CA LEU A 206 -17.34 -2.72 -8.71
C LEU A 206 -17.88 -4.15 -8.53
N GLY A 207 -19.03 -4.31 -7.89
CA GLY A 207 -19.71 -5.61 -7.75
C GLY A 207 -19.25 -6.46 -6.57
N THR A 208 -18.43 -5.90 -5.69
CA THR A 208 -17.84 -6.61 -4.55
C THR A 208 -18.90 -7.00 -3.52
N GLN A 209 -19.88 -6.13 -3.24
CA GLN A 209 -20.94 -6.45 -2.25
C GLN A 209 -21.83 -7.62 -2.68
N ARG A 210 -22.10 -7.77 -3.98
CA ARG A 210 -22.89 -8.92 -4.47
C ARG A 210 -22.13 -10.25 -4.34
N ALA A 211 -20.81 -10.21 -4.55
CA ALA A 211 -19.96 -11.39 -4.35
C ALA A 211 -19.88 -11.78 -2.88
N LEU A 212 -19.74 -10.79 -1.97
CA LEU A 212 -19.76 -10.99 -0.52
C LEU A 212 -21.05 -11.66 -0.05
N HIS A 213 -22.18 -11.08 -0.40
CA HIS A 213 -23.49 -11.61 0.01
C HIS A 213 -23.76 -13.04 -0.52
N LYS A 214 -23.30 -13.33 -1.74
CA LYS A 214 -23.41 -14.67 -2.32
C LYS A 214 -22.53 -15.69 -1.58
N MET A 215 -21.33 -15.29 -1.17
CA MET A 215 -20.40 -16.16 -0.44
C MET A 215 -20.84 -16.43 1.00
N ASP A 216 -21.39 -15.42 1.68
CA ASP A 216 -21.93 -15.60 3.03
C ASP A 216 -23.08 -16.60 3.00
N LYS A 217 -23.95 -16.49 2.01
CA LYS A 217 -25.04 -17.42 1.79
C LYS A 217 -24.57 -18.86 1.49
N GLU A 218 -23.55 -19.00 0.63
CA GLU A 218 -22.93 -20.32 0.34
C GLU A 218 -22.20 -20.92 1.56
N ARG A 219 -21.65 -20.07 2.44
CA ARG A 219 -21.05 -20.52 3.71
C ARG A 219 -22.10 -20.98 4.70
N GLU A 220 -23.17 -20.21 4.86
CA GLU A 220 -24.30 -20.59 5.71
C GLU A 220 -24.92 -21.91 5.25
N GLU A 221 -25.16 -22.07 3.95
CA GLU A 221 -25.69 -23.32 3.38
C GLU A 221 -24.78 -24.53 3.65
N LYS A 222 -23.46 -24.38 3.46
CA LYS A 222 -22.48 -25.44 3.76
C LYS A 222 -22.37 -25.75 5.25
N GLN A 223 -22.51 -24.74 6.11
CA GLN A 223 -22.47 -24.93 7.54
C GLN A 223 -23.73 -25.68 8.04
N VAL A 224 -24.90 -25.32 7.52
CA VAL A 224 -26.16 -26.03 7.78
C VAL A 224 -26.10 -27.47 7.29
N GLU A 225 -25.58 -27.70 6.07
CA GLU A 225 -25.42 -29.07 5.52
C GLU A 225 -24.47 -29.93 6.37
N LYS A 226 -23.36 -29.32 6.85
CA LYS A 226 -22.42 -30.03 7.74
C LYS A 226 -23.07 -30.43 9.07
N THR A 227 -23.77 -29.46 9.70
CA THR A 227 -24.46 -29.67 10.97
C THR A 227 -25.56 -30.75 10.83
N LEU A 228 -26.28 -30.74 9.70
CA LEU A 228 -27.31 -31.74 9.41
C LEU A 228 -26.71 -33.13 9.23
N ARG A 229 -25.59 -33.26 8.54
CA ARG A 229 -24.88 -34.56 8.39
C ARG A 229 -24.38 -35.10 9.73
N GLU A 230 -23.82 -34.21 10.58
CA GLU A 230 -23.36 -34.58 11.92
C GLU A 230 -24.53 -35.06 12.81
N SER A 231 -25.70 -34.38 12.74
CA SER A 231 -26.88 -34.77 13.50
C SER A 231 -27.48 -36.14 13.02
N LEU A 232 -27.51 -36.38 11.72
CA LEU A 232 -27.96 -37.64 11.15
C LEU A 232 -27.03 -38.80 11.52
N GLN A 233 -25.74 -38.60 11.53
CA GLN A 233 -24.79 -39.64 11.98
C GLN A 233 -24.96 -39.98 13.46
N GLN A 234 -25.22 -39.00 14.33
CA GLN A 234 -25.47 -39.20 15.74
C GLN A 234 -26.83 -39.95 15.99
N GLU A 235 -27.84 -39.71 15.15
CA GLU A 235 -29.10 -40.44 15.24
C GLU A 235 -28.96 -41.92 14.78
N ASP A 236 -28.17 -42.17 13.75
CA ASP A 236 -27.88 -43.51 13.26
C ASP A 236 -27.05 -44.33 14.28
N GLU A 237 -26.06 -43.74 14.93
CA GLU A 237 -25.28 -44.37 16.00
C GLU A 237 -26.17 -44.78 17.20
N LYS A 238 -27.12 -43.90 17.60
CA LYS A 238 -28.06 -44.23 18.70
C LYS A 238 -29.11 -45.25 18.37
N ARG A 239 -29.34 -45.56 17.09
CA ARG A 239 -30.29 -46.61 16.67
C ARG A 239 -29.64 -48.02 16.59
N VAL A 240 -28.34 -48.08 16.60
CA VAL A 240 -27.56 -49.33 16.52
C VAL A 240 -27.16 -49.86 17.90
N GLU A 241 -27.22 -49.02 18.94
CA GLU A 241 -27.14 -49.42 20.36
C GLU A 241 -28.53 -49.85 20.89
#